data_d4d48f1a36c168d6e43c97bf30432d26
#
_entry.id   d4d48f1a36c168d6e43c97bf30432d26
#
_cell.length_a   1.000
_cell.length_b   1.000
_cell.length_c   1.000
_cell.angle_alpha   90.00
_cell.angle_beta   90.00
_cell.angle_gamma   90.00
#
_symmetry.space_group_name_H-M   'P 1'
#
loop_
_entity.id
_entity.type
_entity.pdbx_description
1 polymer ?
#
loop_
_entity_poly.entity_id
_entity_poly.type
_entity_poly.pdbx_seq_one_letter_code
_entity_poly.pdbx_strand_id
1 'polypeptide(L)'
;MTFNHGAQTITTYTGKRVIKSAAVGATTVEEVKWLIDKLVSLSAPWKNSGWAYIVEISKMSPASPEVSEVLVTLHKRLADAGCTAMAFVNFASFITGAQAKEHQKKSNTGIIENTFRTEEEAMKWIETVLK
;
A
#
# COMPACT_ATOMS: atom_id res chain seq x y z
N MET A 1 -3.17 12.77 9.65
CA MET A 1 -1.97 12.51 10.46
C MET A 1 -0.91 11.83 9.59
N THR A 2 0.36 12.17 9.77
CA THR A 2 1.44 11.70 8.91
C THR A 2 2.58 11.12 9.74
N PHE A 3 3.11 9.98 9.31
CA PHE A 3 4.22 9.28 9.96
C PHE A 3 5.32 9.04 8.94
N ASN A 4 6.58 9.20 9.34
CA ASN A 4 7.74 9.04 8.46
C ASN A 4 8.77 8.07 9.04
N HIS A 5 9.39 7.27 8.17
CA HIS A 5 10.51 6.41 8.55
C HIS A 5 11.35 6.13 7.30
N GLY A 6 12.53 6.76 7.22
CA GLY A 6 13.39 6.63 6.04
C GLY A 6 12.69 7.09 4.77
N ALA A 7 12.65 6.24 3.76
CA ALA A 7 12.00 6.52 2.49
C ALA A 7 10.47 6.46 2.55
N GLN A 8 9.91 5.93 3.64
CA GLN A 8 8.48 5.67 3.75
C GLN A 8 7.74 6.79 4.49
N THR A 9 6.54 7.13 4.00
CA THR A 9 5.62 8.07 4.62
C THR A 9 4.24 7.45 4.66
N ILE A 10 3.55 7.54 5.80
CA ILE A 10 2.16 7.07 5.95
C ILE A 10 1.27 8.26 6.26
N THR A 11 0.12 8.34 5.59
CA THR A 11 -0.89 9.37 5.82
C THR A 11 -2.23 8.71 6.11
N THR A 12 -2.92 9.20 7.15
CA THR A 12 -4.28 8.77 7.48
C THR A 12 -5.25 9.90 7.18
N TYR A 13 -6.54 9.56 7.00
CA TYR A 13 -7.59 10.51 6.63
C TYR A 13 -8.69 10.47 7.67
N THR A 14 -9.10 11.64 8.15
CA THR A 14 -10.16 11.77 9.15
C THR A 14 -11.50 11.28 8.56
N GLY A 15 -12.16 10.39 9.29
CA GLY A 15 -13.48 9.89 8.89
C GLY A 15 -13.49 8.89 7.73
N LYS A 16 -12.31 8.38 7.35
CA LYS A 16 -12.19 7.41 6.25
C LYS A 16 -11.40 6.19 6.70
N ARG A 17 -11.83 5.00 6.26
CA ARG A 17 -11.10 3.75 6.48
C ARG A 17 -10.07 3.55 5.37
N VAL A 18 -9.19 4.51 5.20
CA VAL A 18 -8.16 4.55 4.15
C VAL A 18 -6.83 4.96 4.76
N ILE A 19 -5.78 4.26 4.39
CA ILE A 19 -4.40 4.63 4.74
C ILE A 19 -3.61 4.72 3.45
N LYS A 20 -2.77 5.74 3.34
CA LYS A 20 -1.87 5.93 2.20
C LYS A 20 -0.43 5.77 2.64
N SER A 21 0.38 5.12 1.83
CA SER A 21 1.84 5.18 1.98
C SER A 21 2.47 5.70 0.70
N ALA A 22 3.63 6.32 0.85
CA ALA A 22 4.45 6.78 -0.26
C ALA A 22 5.91 6.47 0.04
N ALA A 23 6.65 6.09 -0.98
CA ALA A 23 8.09 5.89 -0.88
C ALA A 23 8.79 6.78 -1.89
N VAL A 24 9.93 7.37 -1.50
CA VAL A 24 10.73 8.19 -2.38
C VAL A 24 12.14 7.59 -2.46
N GLY A 25 12.57 7.20 -3.68
CA GLY A 25 13.85 6.55 -3.87
C GLY A 25 13.83 5.08 -3.46
N ALA A 26 14.99 4.56 -3.07
CA ALA A 26 15.13 3.17 -2.64
C ALA A 26 14.64 2.99 -1.21
N THR A 27 13.87 1.94 -0.97
CA THR A 27 13.43 1.58 0.38
C THR A 27 14.19 0.33 0.84
N THR A 28 14.33 0.18 2.16
CA THR A 28 15.03 -0.95 2.77
C THR A 28 14.06 -1.97 3.36
N VAL A 29 14.55 -3.16 3.63
CA VAL A 29 13.77 -4.21 4.31
C VAL A 29 13.22 -3.69 5.65
N GLU A 30 14.07 -3.02 6.44
CA GLU A 30 13.66 -2.45 7.73
C GLU A 30 12.52 -1.45 7.57
N GLU A 31 12.61 -0.58 6.56
CA GLU A 31 11.58 0.42 6.29
C GLU A 31 10.26 -0.23 5.90
N VAL A 32 10.29 -1.28 5.10
CA VAL A 32 9.07 -1.99 4.71
C VAL A 32 8.47 -2.74 5.90
N LYS A 33 9.30 -3.32 6.77
CA LYS A 33 8.81 -3.96 8.00
C LYS A 33 8.13 -2.95 8.92
N TRP A 34 8.73 -1.77 9.08
CA TRP A 34 8.10 -0.68 9.83
C TRP A 34 6.75 -0.31 9.21
N LEU A 35 6.70 -0.21 7.88
CA LEU A 35 5.48 0.12 7.15
C LEU A 35 4.38 -0.91 7.45
N ILE A 36 4.70 -2.20 7.37
CA ILE A 36 3.74 -3.27 7.65
C ILE A 36 3.18 -3.14 9.07
N ASP A 37 4.06 -3.03 10.06
CA ASP A 37 3.65 -2.97 11.46
C ASP A 37 2.78 -1.74 11.73
N LYS A 38 3.13 -0.61 11.13
CA LYS A 38 2.37 0.63 11.29
C LYS A 38 0.99 0.54 10.64
N LEU A 39 0.92 -0.02 9.43
CA LEU A 39 -0.35 -0.21 8.73
C LEU A 39 -1.28 -1.14 9.50
N VAL A 40 -0.76 -2.25 10.00
CA VAL A 40 -1.54 -3.21 10.79
C VAL A 40 -2.05 -2.54 12.08
N SER A 41 -1.20 -1.79 12.77
CA SER A 41 -1.56 -1.08 13.99
C SER A 41 -2.66 -0.04 13.74
N LEU A 42 -2.50 0.80 12.72
CA LEU A 42 -3.44 1.87 12.40
C LEU A 42 -4.80 1.33 11.93
N SER A 43 -4.81 0.19 11.25
CA SER A 43 -6.04 -0.40 10.70
C SER A 43 -6.76 -1.33 11.67
N ALA A 44 -6.18 -1.59 12.83
CA ALA A 44 -6.75 -2.53 13.79
C ALA A 44 -8.25 -2.28 14.10
N PRO A 45 -8.72 -1.02 14.28
CA PRO A 45 -10.15 -0.77 14.52
C PRO A 45 -11.05 -1.17 13.35
N TRP A 46 -10.50 -1.33 12.15
CA TRP A 46 -11.26 -1.60 10.93
C TRP A 46 -11.16 -3.04 10.45
N LYS A 47 -10.50 -3.91 11.19
CA LYS A 47 -10.21 -5.28 10.75
C LYS A 47 -11.45 -6.02 10.28
N ASN A 48 -12.56 -5.88 10.98
CA ASN A 48 -13.81 -6.56 10.64
C ASN A 48 -14.73 -5.77 9.71
N SER A 49 -14.42 -4.49 9.49
CA SER A 49 -15.23 -3.62 8.61
C SER A 49 -14.67 -3.51 7.20
N GLY A 50 -13.39 -3.84 7.04
CA GLY A 50 -12.67 -3.63 5.78
C GLY A 50 -12.11 -2.21 5.68
N TRP A 51 -11.00 -2.07 4.96
CA TRP A 51 -10.34 -0.77 4.73
C TRP A 51 -9.53 -0.83 3.44
N ALA A 52 -9.14 0.31 2.95
CA ALA A 52 -8.40 0.42 1.70
C ALA A 52 -7.01 1.02 1.91
N TYR A 53 -6.08 0.61 1.08
CA TYR A 53 -4.69 1.04 1.11
C TYR A 53 -4.33 1.71 -0.22
N ILE A 54 -3.86 2.96 -0.14
CA ILE A 54 -3.34 3.69 -1.30
C ILE A 54 -1.81 3.62 -1.25
N VAL A 55 -1.21 3.16 -2.33
CA VAL A 55 0.24 3.02 -2.45
C VAL A 55 0.74 3.97 -3.52
N GLU A 56 1.43 5.04 -3.12
CA GLU A 56 2.04 5.99 -4.05
C GLU A 56 3.43 5.50 -4.41
N ILE A 57 3.61 5.02 -5.62
CA ILE A 57 4.87 4.43 -6.08
C ILE A 57 5.55 5.23 -7.20
N SER A 58 5.03 6.41 -7.55
CA SER A 58 5.55 7.20 -8.67
C SER A 58 7.02 7.62 -8.49
N LYS A 59 7.45 7.80 -7.25
CA LYS A 59 8.81 8.26 -6.93
C LYS A 59 9.66 7.16 -6.29
N MET A 60 9.14 5.94 -6.21
CA MET A 60 9.85 4.81 -5.63
C MET A 60 10.79 4.18 -6.66
N SER A 61 12.03 3.89 -6.26
CA SER A 61 12.96 3.11 -7.07
C SER A 61 12.54 1.65 -7.09
N PRO A 62 12.89 0.89 -8.15
CA PRO A 62 12.61 -0.55 -8.18
C PRO A 62 13.17 -1.26 -6.96
N ALA A 63 12.43 -2.24 -6.44
CA ALA A 63 12.79 -2.96 -5.23
C ALA A 63 13.91 -3.97 -5.48
N SER A 64 14.82 -4.11 -4.50
CA SER A 64 15.79 -5.21 -4.50
C SER A 64 15.07 -6.54 -4.28
N PRO A 65 15.72 -7.70 -4.54
CA PRO A 65 15.11 -8.99 -4.27
C PRO A 65 14.66 -9.17 -2.81
N GLU A 66 15.46 -8.72 -1.85
CA GLU A 66 15.12 -8.81 -0.43
C GLU A 66 13.91 -7.96 -0.08
N VAL A 67 13.85 -6.74 -0.62
CA VAL A 67 12.70 -5.84 -0.41
C VAL A 67 11.46 -6.42 -1.08
N SER A 68 11.59 -7.01 -2.27
CA SER A 68 10.46 -7.64 -2.96
C SER A 68 9.82 -8.75 -2.14
N GLU A 69 10.62 -9.59 -1.47
CA GLU A 69 10.10 -10.64 -0.61
C GLU A 69 9.28 -10.07 0.55
N VAL A 70 9.76 -9.00 1.16
CA VAL A 70 9.03 -8.35 2.25
C VAL A 70 7.74 -7.70 1.75
N LEU A 71 7.75 -7.18 0.52
CA LEU A 71 6.53 -6.59 -0.08
C LEU A 71 5.47 -7.66 -0.38
N VAL A 72 5.88 -8.89 -0.72
CA VAL A 72 4.92 -10.01 -0.82
C VAL A 72 4.30 -10.29 0.56
N THR A 73 5.12 -10.30 1.60
CA THR A 73 4.65 -10.46 2.99
C THR A 73 3.69 -9.32 3.38
N LEU A 74 3.97 -8.09 2.92
CA LEU A 74 3.09 -6.95 3.17
C LEU A 74 1.67 -7.23 2.67
N HIS A 75 1.51 -7.72 1.44
CA HIS A 75 0.18 -8.03 0.90
C HIS A 75 -0.55 -9.05 1.78
N LYS A 76 0.13 -10.11 2.21
CA LYS A 76 -0.47 -11.15 3.06
C LYS A 76 -0.87 -10.59 4.42
N ARG A 77 0.02 -9.81 5.05
CA ARG A 77 -0.25 -9.21 6.36
C ARG A 77 -1.42 -8.23 6.31
N LEU A 78 -1.54 -7.45 5.24
CA LEU A 78 -2.65 -6.51 5.09
C LEU A 78 -3.97 -7.24 4.85
N ALA A 79 -3.97 -8.33 4.09
CA ALA A 79 -5.17 -9.15 3.91
C ALA A 79 -5.66 -9.69 5.26
N ASP A 80 -4.73 -10.20 6.08
CA ASP A 80 -5.05 -10.71 7.42
C ASP A 80 -5.55 -9.59 8.35
N ALA A 81 -5.13 -8.36 8.11
CA ALA A 81 -5.54 -7.19 8.89
C ALA A 81 -6.86 -6.56 8.40
N GLY A 82 -7.52 -7.16 7.41
CA GLY A 82 -8.82 -6.70 6.93
C GLY A 82 -8.77 -5.75 5.75
N CYS A 83 -7.62 -5.57 5.10
CA CYS A 83 -7.53 -4.77 3.88
C CYS A 83 -8.29 -5.45 2.76
N THR A 84 -9.22 -4.74 2.11
CA THR A 84 -10.05 -5.29 1.04
C THR A 84 -9.73 -4.72 -0.34
N ALA A 85 -9.07 -3.56 -0.39
CA ALA A 85 -8.76 -2.90 -1.67
C ALA A 85 -7.39 -2.20 -1.59
N MET A 86 -6.64 -2.29 -2.67
CA MET A 86 -5.36 -1.58 -2.83
C MET A 86 -5.39 -0.76 -4.11
N ALA A 87 -5.11 0.53 -3.99
CA ALA A 87 -5.03 1.45 -5.11
C ALA A 87 -3.57 1.89 -5.28
N PHE A 88 -2.97 1.53 -6.39
CA PHE A 88 -1.61 1.97 -6.72
C PHE A 88 -1.67 3.28 -7.48
N VAL A 89 -0.97 4.28 -7.01
CA VAL A 89 -0.82 5.54 -7.72
C VAL A 89 0.55 5.54 -8.37
N ASN A 90 0.59 5.49 -9.69
CA ASN A 90 1.82 5.35 -10.46
C ASN A 90 1.80 6.25 -11.68
N PHE A 91 2.33 7.45 -11.53
CA PHE A 91 2.40 8.42 -12.63
C PHE A 91 3.62 8.22 -13.52
N ALA A 92 4.77 7.86 -12.95
CA ALA A 92 6.05 7.96 -13.66
C ALA A 92 6.87 6.66 -13.73
N SER A 93 6.56 5.61 -12.96
CA SER A 93 7.43 4.42 -12.89
C SER A 93 6.77 3.17 -13.42
N PHE A 94 7.13 2.80 -14.65
CA PHE A 94 6.64 1.56 -15.27
C PHE A 94 7.19 0.31 -14.57
N ILE A 95 8.49 0.29 -14.26
CA ILE A 95 9.14 -0.87 -13.64
C ILE A 95 8.58 -1.12 -12.24
N THR A 96 8.44 -0.06 -11.45
CA THR A 96 7.89 -0.18 -10.08
C THR A 96 6.43 -0.65 -10.12
N GLY A 97 5.64 -0.18 -11.09
CA GLY A 97 4.27 -0.65 -11.27
C GLY A 97 4.19 -2.12 -11.63
N ALA A 98 5.10 -2.60 -12.49
CA ALA A 98 5.18 -4.02 -12.84
C ALA A 98 5.54 -4.87 -11.63
N GLN A 99 6.49 -4.40 -10.78
CA GLN A 99 6.85 -5.09 -9.54
C GLN A 99 5.67 -5.17 -8.57
N ALA A 100 4.89 -4.10 -8.45
CA ALA A 100 3.72 -4.08 -7.56
C ALA A 100 2.71 -5.16 -7.97
N LYS A 101 2.44 -5.31 -9.26
CA LYS A 101 1.55 -6.36 -9.77
C LYS A 101 2.13 -7.76 -9.51
N GLU A 102 3.43 -7.92 -9.66
CA GLU A 102 4.11 -9.19 -9.40
C GLU A 102 4.00 -9.58 -7.92
N HIS A 103 4.18 -8.62 -7.01
CA HIS A 103 4.06 -8.85 -5.56
C HIS A 103 2.64 -9.28 -5.20
N GLN A 104 1.63 -8.66 -5.77
CA GLN A 104 0.23 -9.01 -5.55
C GLN A 104 -0.04 -10.44 -6.02
N LYS A 105 0.42 -10.78 -7.21
CA LYS A 105 0.24 -12.11 -7.79
C LYS A 105 0.89 -13.19 -6.94
N LYS A 106 2.13 -12.95 -6.48
CA LYS A 106 2.86 -13.90 -5.63
C LYS A 106 2.23 -14.09 -4.27
N SER A 107 1.67 -13.03 -3.69
CA SER A 107 1.02 -13.10 -2.38
C SER A 107 -0.29 -13.88 -2.42
N ASN A 108 -0.97 -13.88 -3.57
CA ASN A 108 -2.24 -14.59 -3.80
C ASN A 108 -3.29 -14.26 -2.74
N THR A 109 -3.45 -12.99 -2.45
CA THR A 109 -4.50 -12.53 -1.52
C THR A 109 -5.78 -12.23 -2.28
N GLY A 110 -6.91 -12.14 -1.56
CA GLY A 110 -8.18 -11.74 -2.15
C GLY A 110 -8.39 -10.23 -2.24
N ILE A 111 -7.34 -9.43 -2.02
CA ILE A 111 -7.45 -7.98 -2.08
C ILE A 111 -7.69 -7.53 -3.52
N ILE A 112 -8.73 -6.71 -3.73
CA ILE A 112 -9.01 -6.12 -5.04
C ILE A 112 -7.99 -5.00 -5.28
N GLU A 113 -7.34 -4.99 -6.46
CA GLU A 113 -6.37 -3.93 -6.76
C GLU A 113 -6.68 -3.23 -8.06
N ASN A 114 -6.26 -1.97 -8.16
CA ASN A 114 -6.31 -1.19 -9.39
C ASN A 114 -5.21 -0.14 -9.37
N THR A 115 -4.88 0.40 -10.54
CA THR A 115 -3.82 1.40 -10.69
C THR A 115 -4.40 2.70 -11.24
N PHE A 116 -3.96 3.82 -10.70
CA PHE A 116 -4.43 5.15 -11.06
C PHE A 116 -3.26 6.10 -11.25
N ARG A 117 -3.49 7.19 -11.97
CA ARG A 117 -2.48 8.23 -12.17
C ARG A 117 -2.41 9.21 -11.00
N THR A 118 -3.52 9.41 -10.30
CA THR A 118 -3.60 10.38 -9.21
C THR A 118 -4.27 9.77 -7.99
N GLU A 119 -3.97 10.35 -6.83
CA GLU A 119 -4.62 9.98 -5.57
C GLU A 119 -6.12 10.26 -5.61
N GLU A 120 -6.53 11.34 -6.27
CA GLU A 120 -7.95 11.69 -6.40
C GLU A 120 -8.74 10.60 -7.11
N GLU A 121 -8.21 10.09 -8.22
CA GLU A 121 -8.86 8.98 -8.94
C GLU A 121 -8.91 7.72 -8.08
N ALA A 122 -7.82 7.42 -7.37
CA ALA A 122 -7.76 6.28 -6.45
C ALA A 122 -8.83 6.39 -5.37
N MET A 123 -8.96 7.57 -4.77
CA MET A 123 -9.93 7.80 -3.69
C MET A 123 -11.37 7.62 -4.19
N LYS A 124 -11.68 8.10 -5.40
CA LYS A 124 -13.00 7.91 -6.00
C LYS A 124 -13.34 6.43 -6.18
N TRP A 125 -12.38 5.66 -6.68
CA TRP A 125 -12.58 4.21 -6.85
C TRP A 125 -12.82 3.53 -5.50
N ILE A 126 -12.02 3.89 -4.50
CA ILE A 126 -12.15 3.31 -3.16
C ILE A 126 -13.55 3.56 -2.60
N GLU A 127 -14.12 4.75 -2.81
CA GLU A 127 -15.46 5.06 -2.34
C GLU A 127 -16.53 4.17 -2.99
N THR A 128 -16.27 3.63 -4.17
CA THR A 128 -17.21 2.70 -4.83
C THR A 128 -17.10 1.27 -4.31
N VAL A 129 -15.91 0.83 -3.88
CA VAL A 129 -15.67 -0.56 -3.47
C VAL A 129 -15.72 -0.75 -1.95
N LEU A 130 -15.52 0.31 -1.19
CA LEU A 130 -15.50 0.28 0.27
C LEU A 130 -16.80 0.87 0.82
N LYS A 131 -17.83 0.07 0.92
CA LYS A 131 -19.15 0.51 1.39
C LYS A 131 -19.48 -0.01 2.77
#